data_4802e2da9a7b3127421cf7239f801cc5
#
_entry.id   4802e2da9a7b3127421cf7239f801cc5
#
_cell.length_a   1.000
_cell.length_b   1.000
_cell.length_c   1.000
_cell.angle_alpha   90.00
_cell.angle_beta   90.00
_cell.angle_gamma   90.00
#
_symmetry.space_group_name_H-M   'P 1'
#
loop_
_entity.id
_entity.type
_entity.pdbx_description
1 polymer ?
#
loop_
_entity_poly.entity_id
_entity_poly.type
_entity_poly.pdbx_seq_one_letter_code
_entity_poly.pdbx_strand_id
1 'polypeptide(L)'
;MSKFVEVMTVASSHSHPSPGNDSVIDSSAEDSNPIVALKELVANLQREQNKIQDLLSSLGFALRSFSNLNQFLELTPLMAARVTDSIGGALILYKGNKVHLEHIHCQDSNIGLEIRHVFEQVNLQINQTNLLYNQTVNSPSRLSEIVDEKLSQELKPKIQFFGTPILVRNVDQGRLYVFSTDRDYVWTPTRRKLTQLVADQTAVAIANHDLTVELRSKERQDRELEIASEIQLRLLPSKCPEIKGLAIAAKCETASRVGGDYYDFIRTDYDLIESSQLEATSDVPWSIVIGDVMGKGVPAGLIMTMTRGMLRAEVLNRHSPAQIMRHLNRVMYADLENSHRFVSMFYSEYDPQKQTLCFTNAAHNPPLMWRKATNALEKLDSWGMLIGLDMESEYEDATVQLAPGDTIIYYTDGFTDAANADGDRFDEENLCLCFKWACQHLETPDEILNHIFDQVKRFSGVNSRGGDDMTSIVMQIQAIE
;
A
#
# COMPACT_ATOMS: atom_id res chain seq x y z
N MET A 1 -1.29 -7.03 -47.70
CA MET A 1 -0.49 -7.07 -48.91
C MET A 1 -1.30 -7.76 -49.98
N SER A 2 -1.32 -7.25 -51.19
CA SER A 2 -2.03 -7.74 -52.38
C SER A 2 -3.54 -7.55 -52.42
N LYS A 3 -3.94 -6.39 -53.00
CA LYS A 3 -5.09 -6.13 -53.84
C LYS A 3 -5.40 -4.61 -53.80
N PHE A 4 -4.80 -3.83 -54.67
CA PHE A 4 -5.25 -2.52 -55.12
C PHE A 4 -4.17 -1.94 -56.07
N VAL A 5 -3.90 -2.69 -57.14
CA VAL A 5 -3.25 -2.17 -58.33
C VAL A 5 -3.95 -2.86 -59.48
N GLU A 6 -4.99 -2.25 -60.01
CA GLU A 6 -5.54 -2.48 -61.34
C GLU A 6 -6.71 -1.51 -61.49
N VAL A 7 -6.51 -0.49 -62.22
CA VAL A 7 -7.44 0.27 -63.11
C VAL A 7 -6.80 1.63 -63.37
N MET A 8 -5.96 1.69 -64.36
CA MET A 8 -5.72 2.88 -65.17
C MET A 8 -4.80 2.53 -66.33
N THR A 9 -5.33 1.90 -67.36
CA THR A 9 -4.76 1.96 -68.70
C THR A 9 -5.89 1.72 -69.72
N VAL A 10 -5.85 2.47 -70.85
CA VAL A 10 -6.74 2.51 -72.05
C VAL A 10 -7.68 3.75 -72.03
N ALA A 11 -7.63 4.66 -72.91
CA ALA A 11 -7.24 4.69 -74.36
C ALA A 11 -6.92 6.11 -74.84
N SER A 12 -5.94 6.18 -75.70
CA SER A 12 -5.76 7.29 -76.69
C SER A 12 -6.46 6.88 -77.98
N SER A 13 -7.10 7.86 -78.67
CA SER A 13 -6.87 8.11 -80.14
C SER A 13 -7.97 8.94 -80.82
N HIS A 14 -7.49 9.98 -81.54
CA HIS A 14 -7.99 10.53 -82.83
C HIS A 14 -9.30 11.28 -82.78
N SER A 15 -9.46 12.50 -83.35
CA SER A 15 -8.93 13.12 -84.55
C SER A 15 -9.50 14.56 -84.68
N HIS A 16 -8.73 15.47 -85.26
CA HIS A 16 -9.15 16.79 -85.76
C HIS A 16 -10.21 16.72 -86.86
N PRO A 17 -10.94 17.86 -87.26
CA PRO A 17 -10.37 19.15 -87.67
C PRO A 17 -11.19 20.42 -87.29
N SER A 18 -10.53 21.57 -87.50
CA SER A 18 -11.00 22.95 -87.48
C SER A 18 -11.88 23.33 -88.69
N PRO A 19 -12.32 24.63 -88.96
CA PRO A 19 -12.37 25.88 -88.19
C PRO A 19 -13.68 26.65 -88.36
N GLY A 20 -13.86 27.76 -87.59
CA GLY A 20 -14.86 28.75 -87.93
C GLY A 20 -15.26 29.75 -86.84
N ASN A 21 -14.68 30.89 -86.87
CA ASN A 21 -15.14 32.26 -86.61
C ASN A 21 -16.11 32.66 -85.48
N ASP A 22 -15.62 33.68 -84.80
CA ASP A 22 -16.24 34.89 -84.22
C ASP A 22 -17.42 34.84 -83.28
N SER A 23 -17.13 35.24 -82.03
CA SER A 23 -17.64 36.50 -81.44
C SER A 23 -17.20 36.71 -79.97
N VAL A 24 -16.72 37.91 -79.78
CA VAL A 24 -16.35 38.47 -78.43
C VAL A 24 -17.58 38.55 -77.55
N ILE A 25 -17.53 37.96 -76.33
CA ILE A 25 -18.22 38.47 -75.12
C ILE A 25 -17.27 38.22 -73.90
N ASP A 26 -16.89 39.35 -73.33
CA ASP A 26 -16.18 39.55 -72.11
C ASP A 26 -17.01 38.99 -70.94
N SER A 27 -16.49 38.05 -70.19
CA SER A 27 -16.92 37.78 -68.83
C SER A 27 -15.78 37.09 -68.08
N SER A 28 -15.10 37.88 -67.27
CA SER A 28 -14.16 37.46 -66.26
C SER A 28 -14.84 36.49 -65.27
N ALA A 29 -14.70 35.22 -65.53
CA ALA A 29 -14.86 34.15 -64.52
C ALA A 29 -13.51 33.47 -64.46
N GLU A 30 -12.76 33.65 -63.34
CA GLU A 30 -11.56 32.91 -63.02
C GLU A 30 -11.91 31.39 -62.93
N ASP A 31 -11.68 30.66 -64.00
CA ASP A 31 -11.65 29.21 -64.05
C ASP A 31 -10.45 28.75 -63.21
N SER A 32 -10.68 28.56 -61.94
CA SER A 32 -9.73 27.89 -61.11
C SER A 32 -9.54 26.43 -61.59
N ASN A 33 -8.42 26.24 -62.29
CA ASN A 33 -8.08 24.97 -62.92
C ASN A 33 -8.18 23.83 -61.82
N PRO A 34 -9.09 22.85 -61.98
CA PRO A 34 -9.33 21.82 -60.91
C PRO A 34 -8.05 21.06 -60.52
N ILE A 35 -7.04 21.05 -61.41
CA ILE A 35 -5.72 20.46 -61.09
C ILE A 35 -4.93 21.33 -60.08
N VAL A 36 -5.07 22.65 -60.15
CA VAL A 36 -4.42 23.58 -59.20
C VAL A 36 -5.09 23.46 -57.83
N ALA A 37 -6.41 23.46 -57.78
CA ALA A 37 -7.17 23.26 -56.56
C ALA A 37 -6.87 21.90 -55.89
N LEU A 38 -6.72 20.84 -56.68
CA LEU A 38 -6.33 19.49 -56.19
C LEU A 38 -4.89 19.49 -55.64
N LYS A 39 -3.94 20.15 -56.34
CA LYS A 39 -2.55 20.30 -55.86
C LYS A 39 -2.48 21.07 -54.55
N GLU A 40 -3.24 22.14 -54.39
CA GLU A 40 -3.31 22.92 -53.16
C GLU A 40 -3.94 22.10 -52.04
N LEU A 41 -4.97 21.32 -52.28
CA LEU A 41 -5.60 20.42 -51.33
C LEU A 41 -4.59 19.36 -50.84
N VAL A 42 -3.88 18.71 -51.76
CA VAL A 42 -2.86 17.72 -51.43
C VAL A 42 -1.71 18.33 -50.62
N ALA A 43 -1.24 19.51 -51.00
CA ALA A 43 -0.19 20.23 -50.29
C ALA A 43 -0.63 20.64 -48.87
N ASN A 44 -1.90 21.03 -48.70
CA ASN A 44 -2.46 21.34 -47.39
C ASN A 44 -2.58 20.09 -46.50
N LEU A 45 -3.07 18.98 -47.05
CA LEU A 45 -3.15 17.70 -46.35
C LEU A 45 -1.75 17.18 -45.88
N GLN A 46 -0.74 17.31 -46.76
CA GLN A 46 0.64 16.95 -46.40
C GLN A 46 1.20 17.85 -45.30
N ARG A 47 0.93 19.17 -45.34
CA ARG A 47 1.34 20.09 -44.25
C ARG A 47 0.69 19.72 -42.91
N GLU A 48 -0.61 19.41 -42.93
CA GLU A 48 -1.32 18.97 -41.71
C GLU A 48 -0.76 17.65 -41.17
N GLN A 49 -0.49 16.69 -42.06
CA GLN A 49 0.09 15.40 -41.66
C GLN A 49 1.49 15.56 -41.07
N ASN A 50 2.34 16.42 -41.67
CA ASN A 50 3.67 16.69 -41.12
C ASN A 50 3.59 17.39 -39.75
N LYS A 51 2.66 18.34 -39.54
CA LYS A 51 2.43 18.99 -38.25
C LYS A 51 2.06 17.96 -37.14
N ILE A 52 1.17 17.02 -37.48
CA ILE A 52 0.78 15.95 -36.52
C ILE A 52 1.99 15.07 -36.20
N GLN A 53 2.80 14.74 -37.18
CA GLN A 53 3.98 13.87 -37.00
C GLN A 53 5.09 14.54 -36.19
N ASP A 54 5.33 15.83 -36.41
CA ASP A 54 6.26 16.65 -35.64
C ASP A 54 5.78 16.83 -34.17
N LEU A 55 4.49 17.00 -33.96
CA LEU A 55 3.88 17.05 -32.64
C LEU A 55 4.08 15.75 -31.90
N LEU A 56 3.72 14.59 -32.49
CA LEU A 56 3.87 13.29 -31.86
C LEU A 56 5.33 13.01 -31.52
N SER A 57 6.26 13.41 -32.37
CA SER A 57 7.69 13.28 -32.16
C SER A 57 8.18 14.14 -30.98
N SER A 58 7.76 15.43 -30.95
CA SER A 58 8.15 16.34 -29.86
C SER A 58 7.50 16.01 -28.53
N LEU A 59 6.23 15.60 -28.52
CA LEU A 59 5.55 15.08 -27.32
C LEU A 59 6.20 13.80 -26.79
N GLY A 60 6.50 12.85 -27.68
CA GLY A 60 7.18 11.61 -27.31
C GLY A 60 8.61 11.83 -26.79
N PHE A 61 9.31 12.84 -27.32
CA PHE A 61 10.61 13.27 -26.79
C PHE A 61 10.46 13.93 -25.42
N ALA A 62 9.52 14.87 -25.27
CA ALA A 62 9.25 15.57 -24.02
C ALA A 62 8.89 14.58 -22.90
N LEU A 63 7.98 13.62 -23.15
CA LEU A 63 7.60 12.59 -22.17
C LEU A 63 8.75 11.69 -21.73
N ARG A 64 9.76 11.45 -22.60
CA ARG A 64 10.93 10.64 -22.28
C ARG A 64 12.07 11.42 -21.64
N SER A 65 12.16 12.70 -21.94
CA SER A 65 13.31 13.55 -21.54
C SER A 65 13.08 14.27 -20.21
N PHE A 66 11.83 14.52 -19.82
CA PHE A 66 11.53 15.22 -18.58
C PHE A 66 11.38 14.23 -17.43
N SER A 67 12.31 14.32 -16.49
CA SER A 67 12.25 13.60 -15.20
C SER A 67 11.29 14.26 -14.19
N ASN A 68 10.79 15.48 -14.50
CA ASN A 68 9.96 16.29 -13.60
C ASN A 68 8.70 16.76 -14.34
N LEU A 69 7.54 16.42 -13.74
CA LEU A 69 6.22 16.84 -14.26
C LEU A 69 6.14 18.35 -14.47
N ASN A 70 6.69 19.18 -13.58
CA ASN A 70 6.61 20.62 -13.68
C ASN A 70 7.23 21.15 -14.98
N GLN A 71 8.36 20.60 -15.42
CA GLN A 71 8.99 20.99 -16.69
C GLN A 71 8.12 20.65 -17.91
N PHE A 72 7.40 19.51 -17.85
CA PHE A 72 6.47 19.14 -18.90
C PHE A 72 5.25 20.07 -18.93
N LEU A 73 4.67 20.38 -17.76
CA LEU A 73 3.53 21.30 -17.64
C LEU A 73 3.88 22.72 -18.10
N GLU A 74 5.10 23.19 -17.86
CA GLU A 74 5.60 24.50 -18.30
C GLU A 74 5.60 24.62 -19.83
N LEU A 75 5.95 23.55 -20.53
CA LEU A 75 6.01 23.55 -22.00
C LEU A 75 4.66 23.28 -22.67
N THR A 76 3.69 22.74 -21.95
CA THR A 76 2.37 22.37 -22.49
C THR A 76 1.65 23.54 -23.18
N PRO A 77 1.55 24.76 -22.61
CA PRO A 77 0.92 25.91 -23.29
C PRO A 77 1.67 26.32 -24.55
N LEU A 78 2.99 26.31 -24.53
CA LEU A 78 3.81 26.63 -25.72
C LEU A 78 3.57 25.61 -26.84
N MET A 79 3.55 24.32 -26.51
CA MET A 79 3.30 23.26 -27.50
C MET A 79 1.90 23.38 -28.10
N ALA A 80 0.89 23.63 -27.28
CA ALA A 80 -0.48 23.83 -27.74
C ALA A 80 -0.60 25.04 -28.67
N ALA A 81 0.02 26.16 -28.30
CA ALA A 81 0.05 27.36 -29.14
C ALA A 81 0.74 27.11 -30.48
N ARG A 82 1.88 26.42 -30.47
CA ARG A 82 2.68 26.15 -31.69
C ARG A 82 1.97 25.24 -32.68
N VAL A 83 1.29 24.19 -32.22
CA VAL A 83 0.60 23.24 -33.13
C VAL A 83 -0.70 23.77 -33.68
N THR A 84 -1.29 24.76 -33.03
CA THR A 84 -2.52 25.41 -33.48
C THR A 84 -2.28 26.70 -34.26
N ASP A 85 -1.02 27.13 -34.43
CA ASP A 85 -0.63 28.43 -34.97
C ASP A 85 -1.33 29.59 -34.23
N SER A 86 -1.48 29.47 -32.89
CA SER A 86 -2.11 30.49 -32.04
C SER A 86 -1.05 31.33 -31.33
N ILE A 87 -1.43 32.50 -30.79
CA ILE A 87 -0.52 33.45 -30.14
C ILE A 87 -0.08 33.02 -28.76
N GLY A 88 -0.84 32.13 -28.12
CA GLY A 88 -0.54 31.67 -26.76
C GLY A 88 -1.41 30.53 -26.28
N GLY A 89 -1.04 30.00 -25.14
CA GLY A 89 -1.79 28.98 -24.40
C GLY A 89 -1.71 29.20 -22.92
N ALA A 90 -2.63 28.63 -22.16
CA ALA A 90 -2.65 28.60 -20.71
C ALA A 90 -3.08 27.23 -20.20
N LEU A 91 -2.38 26.74 -19.21
CA LEU A 91 -2.68 25.49 -18.49
C LEU A 91 -3.22 25.85 -17.12
N ILE A 92 -4.44 25.41 -16.83
CA ILE A 92 -5.02 25.49 -15.49
C ILE A 92 -5.26 24.09 -14.92
N LEU A 93 -5.07 23.96 -13.62
CA LEU A 93 -5.40 22.75 -12.87
C LEU A 93 -6.36 23.10 -11.72
N TYR A 94 -7.25 22.18 -11.39
CA TYR A 94 -8.16 22.29 -10.26
C TYR A 94 -7.53 21.67 -9.03
N LYS A 95 -7.29 22.49 -7.97
CA LYS A 95 -6.77 22.04 -6.68
C LYS A 95 -7.79 22.36 -5.59
N GLY A 96 -8.54 21.36 -5.19
CA GLY A 96 -9.69 21.55 -4.32
C GLY A 96 -10.75 22.44 -5.02
N ASN A 97 -11.15 23.55 -4.37
CA ASN A 97 -12.16 24.49 -4.89
C ASN A 97 -11.56 25.70 -5.62
N LYS A 98 -10.32 25.62 -6.06
CA LYS A 98 -9.61 26.73 -6.70
C LYS A 98 -9.10 26.32 -8.07
N VAL A 99 -9.10 27.34 -8.96
CA VAL A 99 -8.48 27.26 -10.27
C VAL A 99 -7.05 27.79 -10.15
N HIS A 100 -6.07 26.94 -10.40
CA HIS A 100 -4.68 27.34 -10.43
C HIS A 100 -4.22 27.52 -11.87
N LEU A 101 -3.76 28.73 -12.21
CA LEU A 101 -3.03 28.96 -13.45
C LEU A 101 -1.60 28.42 -13.24
N GLU A 102 -1.35 27.20 -13.73
CA GLU A 102 -0.03 26.57 -13.58
C GLU A 102 0.98 27.26 -14.49
N HIS A 103 0.69 27.33 -15.80
CA HIS A 103 1.59 27.95 -16.77
C HIS A 103 0.82 28.69 -17.84
N ILE A 104 1.43 29.77 -18.33
CA ILE A 104 0.96 30.56 -19.48
C ILE A 104 2.12 30.84 -20.40
N HIS A 105 1.90 30.66 -21.70
CA HIS A 105 2.80 31.09 -22.75
C HIS A 105 2.05 32.01 -23.69
N CYS A 106 2.59 33.20 -23.97
CA CYS A 106 2.03 34.11 -24.92
C CYS A 106 3.16 34.87 -25.63
N GLN A 107 3.04 35.04 -26.96
CA GLN A 107 4.02 35.79 -27.75
C GLN A 107 4.00 37.28 -27.40
N ASP A 108 2.82 37.83 -27.06
CA ASP A 108 2.65 39.19 -26.57
C ASP A 108 2.50 39.19 -25.05
N SER A 109 3.46 39.85 -24.37
CA SER A 109 3.49 39.92 -22.92
C SER A 109 2.29 40.66 -22.32
N ASN A 110 1.73 41.65 -22.99
CA ASN A 110 0.57 42.42 -22.49
C ASN A 110 -0.69 41.55 -22.50
N ILE A 111 -0.89 40.78 -23.57
CA ILE A 111 -1.99 39.81 -23.66
C ILE A 111 -1.83 38.72 -22.59
N GLY A 112 -0.61 38.24 -22.37
CA GLY A 112 -0.30 37.27 -21.30
C GLY A 112 -0.68 37.81 -19.93
N LEU A 113 -0.43 39.07 -19.62
CA LEU A 113 -0.84 39.73 -18.38
C LEU A 113 -2.36 39.87 -18.26
N GLU A 114 -3.05 40.26 -19.37
CA GLU A 114 -4.51 40.35 -19.40
C GLU A 114 -5.17 39.00 -19.11
N ILE A 115 -4.70 37.92 -19.75
CA ILE A 115 -5.18 36.55 -19.51
C ILE A 115 -4.93 36.13 -18.06
N ARG A 116 -3.73 36.39 -17.49
CA ARG A 116 -3.41 36.07 -16.10
C ARG A 116 -4.37 36.76 -15.12
N HIS A 117 -4.63 38.03 -15.35
CA HIS A 117 -5.55 38.82 -14.51
C HIS A 117 -6.97 38.23 -14.50
N VAL A 118 -7.47 37.76 -15.67
CA VAL A 118 -8.78 37.10 -15.75
C VAL A 118 -8.83 35.83 -14.87
N PHE A 119 -7.79 34.99 -14.92
CA PHE A 119 -7.74 33.79 -14.06
C PHE A 119 -7.68 34.13 -12.55
N GLU A 120 -7.01 35.22 -12.18
CA GLU A 120 -7.01 35.71 -10.79
C GLU A 120 -8.42 36.15 -10.35
N GLN A 121 -9.15 36.84 -11.22
CA GLN A 121 -10.54 37.26 -10.96
C GLN A 121 -11.50 36.08 -10.85
N VAL A 122 -11.31 35.00 -11.60
CA VAL A 122 -12.10 33.76 -11.47
C VAL A 122 -12.06 33.23 -10.04
N ASN A 123 -10.88 33.16 -9.43
CA ASN A 123 -10.74 32.68 -8.05
C ASN A 123 -11.46 33.59 -7.04
N LEU A 124 -11.44 34.91 -7.24
CA LEU A 124 -12.20 35.85 -6.41
C LEU A 124 -13.71 35.60 -6.53
N GLN A 125 -14.20 35.38 -7.74
CA GLN A 125 -15.61 35.05 -7.98
C GLN A 125 -16.03 33.73 -7.35
N ILE A 126 -15.21 32.68 -7.44
CA ILE A 126 -15.45 31.39 -6.80
C ILE A 126 -15.55 31.54 -5.29
N ASN A 127 -14.61 32.29 -4.68
CA ASN A 127 -14.64 32.55 -3.24
C ASN A 127 -15.90 33.32 -2.80
N GLN A 128 -16.34 34.32 -3.57
CA GLN A 128 -17.57 35.07 -3.29
C GLN A 128 -18.81 34.19 -3.41
N THR A 129 -18.88 33.33 -4.41
CA THR A 129 -20.00 32.39 -4.63
C THR A 129 -20.10 31.40 -3.46
N ASN A 130 -18.97 30.87 -3.00
CA ASN A 130 -18.91 29.96 -1.86
C ASN A 130 -19.38 30.62 -0.54
N LEU A 131 -19.05 31.89 -0.33
CA LEU A 131 -19.47 32.66 0.83
C LEU A 131 -20.98 32.97 0.84
N LEU A 132 -21.54 33.29 -0.35
CA LEU A 132 -22.94 33.70 -0.47
C LEU A 132 -23.94 32.54 -0.37
N TYR A 133 -23.59 31.37 -0.85
CA TYR A 133 -24.53 30.24 -0.98
C TYR A 133 -24.28 29.10 0.01
N ASN A 134 -23.29 29.18 0.88
CA ASN A 134 -22.89 28.09 1.79
C ASN A 134 -22.75 26.72 1.08
N GLN A 135 -22.57 26.74 -0.24
CA GLN A 135 -22.38 25.58 -1.10
C GLN A 135 -20.97 25.63 -1.67
N THR A 136 -20.17 24.65 -1.32
CA THR A 136 -18.87 24.48 -1.98
C THR A 136 -19.09 24.08 -3.44
N VAL A 137 -18.50 24.85 -4.38
CA VAL A 137 -18.47 24.51 -5.81
C VAL A 137 -17.49 23.35 -5.99
N ASN A 138 -17.92 22.13 -5.67
CA ASN A 138 -17.04 20.95 -5.63
C ASN A 138 -17.01 20.16 -6.95
N SER A 139 -17.72 20.61 -7.99
CA SER A 139 -17.74 19.92 -9.27
C SER A 139 -16.78 20.59 -10.27
N PRO A 140 -15.80 19.85 -10.81
CA PRO A 140 -14.91 20.35 -11.86
C PRO A 140 -15.65 20.93 -13.08
N SER A 141 -16.79 20.34 -13.45
CA SER A 141 -17.65 20.83 -14.52
C SER A 141 -18.14 22.26 -14.28
N ARG A 142 -18.53 22.57 -13.05
CA ARG A 142 -18.99 23.92 -12.66
C ARG A 142 -17.84 24.92 -12.60
N LEU A 143 -16.65 24.50 -12.16
CA LEU A 143 -15.46 25.32 -12.22
C LEU A 143 -15.10 25.68 -13.67
N SER A 144 -15.18 24.69 -14.57
CA SER A 144 -14.90 24.93 -15.99
C SER A 144 -15.91 25.90 -16.66
N GLU A 145 -17.19 25.80 -16.30
CA GLU A 145 -18.24 26.74 -16.79
C GLU A 145 -17.96 28.18 -16.32
N ILE A 146 -17.61 28.37 -15.04
CA ILE A 146 -17.27 29.68 -14.49
C ILE A 146 -16.06 30.29 -15.22
N VAL A 147 -15.02 29.46 -15.44
CA VAL A 147 -13.82 29.90 -16.18
C VAL A 147 -14.16 30.31 -17.61
N ASP A 148 -14.89 29.45 -18.36
CA ASP A 148 -15.26 29.71 -19.76
C ASP A 148 -16.16 30.94 -19.88
N GLU A 149 -17.09 31.13 -18.97
CA GLU A 149 -17.97 32.31 -18.92
C GLU A 149 -17.16 33.59 -18.69
N LYS A 150 -16.26 33.59 -17.71
CA LYS A 150 -15.43 34.74 -17.37
C LYS A 150 -14.47 35.09 -18.49
N LEU A 151 -13.79 34.11 -19.09
CA LEU A 151 -12.95 34.32 -20.28
C LEU A 151 -13.76 34.91 -21.45
N SER A 152 -15.01 34.46 -21.63
CA SER A 152 -15.88 34.98 -22.68
C SER A 152 -16.31 36.43 -22.40
N GLN A 153 -16.55 36.81 -21.14
CA GLN A 153 -16.96 38.17 -20.78
C GLN A 153 -15.81 39.17 -20.89
N GLU A 154 -14.62 38.82 -20.45
CA GLU A 154 -13.48 39.75 -20.32
C GLU A 154 -12.64 39.83 -21.61
N LEU A 155 -12.45 38.68 -22.30
CA LEU A 155 -11.55 38.62 -23.44
C LEU A 155 -12.22 38.83 -24.80
N LYS A 156 -13.49 38.43 -24.98
CA LYS A 156 -14.24 38.72 -26.23
C LYS A 156 -14.70 40.18 -26.25
N PRO A 157 -14.68 40.92 -27.44
CA PRO A 157 -14.40 40.39 -28.77
C PRO A 157 -12.93 40.47 -29.21
N LYS A 158 -11.98 40.83 -28.34
CA LYS A 158 -10.58 41.06 -28.72
C LYS A 158 -9.78 39.78 -28.97
N ILE A 159 -10.05 38.73 -28.20
CA ILE A 159 -9.29 37.48 -28.18
C ILE A 159 -10.25 36.32 -28.37
N GLN A 160 -9.97 35.52 -29.39
CA GLN A 160 -10.64 34.22 -29.56
C GLN A 160 -9.91 33.16 -28.76
N PHE A 161 -10.62 32.23 -28.13
CA PHE A 161 -10.02 31.13 -27.40
C PHE A 161 -10.77 29.81 -27.60
N PHE A 162 -10.07 28.71 -27.37
CA PHE A 162 -10.62 27.37 -27.29
C PHE A 162 -10.02 26.68 -26.06
N GLY A 163 -10.87 26.06 -25.25
CA GLY A 163 -10.48 25.28 -24.05
C GLY A 163 -10.84 23.81 -24.21
N THR A 164 -9.96 22.91 -23.76
CA THR A 164 -10.19 21.48 -23.75
C THR A 164 -9.89 20.90 -22.35
N PRO A 165 -10.69 19.95 -21.83
CA PRO A 165 -10.46 19.37 -20.53
C PRO A 165 -9.22 18.48 -20.51
N ILE A 166 -8.59 18.38 -19.34
CA ILE A 166 -7.52 17.43 -19.03
C ILE A 166 -8.12 16.35 -18.14
N LEU A 167 -8.40 15.19 -18.74
CA LEU A 167 -9.11 14.09 -18.08
C LEU A 167 -8.12 13.04 -17.58
N VAL A 168 -7.85 13.02 -16.27
CA VAL A 168 -7.04 12.00 -15.63
C VAL A 168 -7.98 10.94 -15.04
N ARG A 169 -7.92 9.70 -15.52
CA ARG A 169 -8.82 8.60 -15.13
C ARG A 169 -10.32 8.98 -15.20
N ASN A 170 -10.71 9.69 -16.26
CA ASN A 170 -12.06 10.24 -16.47
C ASN A 170 -12.50 11.31 -15.45
N VAL A 171 -11.60 11.85 -14.67
CA VAL A 171 -11.84 12.98 -13.77
C VAL A 171 -11.24 14.23 -14.40
N ASP A 172 -12.02 15.31 -14.50
CA ASP A 172 -11.56 16.60 -15.00
C ASP A 172 -10.63 17.22 -13.93
N GLN A 173 -9.33 17.28 -14.24
CA GLN A 173 -8.28 17.82 -13.38
C GLN A 173 -7.89 19.25 -13.75
N GLY A 174 -8.36 19.74 -14.90
CA GLY A 174 -8.01 21.07 -15.38
C GLY A 174 -8.32 21.27 -16.85
N ARG A 175 -7.86 22.38 -17.40
CA ARG A 175 -8.09 22.73 -18.82
C ARG A 175 -6.84 23.30 -19.46
N LEU A 176 -6.72 23.00 -20.74
CA LEU A 176 -5.75 23.60 -21.62
C LEU A 176 -6.47 24.59 -22.54
N TYR A 177 -6.10 25.86 -22.48
CA TYR A 177 -6.60 26.90 -23.32
C TYR A 177 -5.58 27.32 -24.38
N VAL A 178 -6.06 27.71 -25.54
CA VAL A 178 -5.27 28.34 -26.62
C VAL A 178 -5.98 29.61 -27.07
N PHE A 179 -5.21 30.64 -27.44
CA PHE A 179 -5.69 31.99 -27.66
C PHE A 179 -5.22 32.54 -29.02
N SER A 180 -6.07 33.30 -29.73
CA SER A 180 -5.73 34.02 -30.93
C SER A 180 -6.31 35.43 -30.93
N THR A 181 -5.54 36.43 -31.40
CA THR A 181 -5.98 37.81 -31.61
C THR A 181 -6.38 38.08 -33.06
N ASP A 182 -6.12 37.12 -33.95
CA ASP A 182 -6.51 37.23 -35.35
C ASP A 182 -8.03 37.09 -35.46
N ARG A 183 -8.71 38.09 -36.05
CA ARG A 183 -10.17 38.10 -36.23
C ARG A 183 -10.65 37.03 -37.20
N ASP A 184 -9.81 36.65 -38.15
CA ASP A 184 -10.11 35.67 -39.19
C ASP A 184 -9.68 34.25 -38.77
N TYR A 185 -9.16 34.10 -37.55
CA TYR A 185 -8.74 32.80 -37.03
C TYR A 185 -9.92 31.88 -36.78
N VAL A 186 -9.89 30.71 -37.41
CA VAL A 186 -10.95 29.70 -37.31
C VAL A 186 -10.46 28.52 -36.52
N TRP A 187 -11.22 28.10 -35.50
CA TRP A 187 -11.03 26.86 -34.76
C TRP A 187 -11.47 25.65 -35.60
N THR A 188 -10.63 25.26 -36.57
CA THR A 188 -10.89 24.10 -37.43
C THR A 188 -10.95 22.80 -36.62
N PRO A 189 -11.63 21.74 -37.13
CA PRO A 189 -11.64 20.43 -36.49
C PRO A 189 -10.24 19.90 -36.21
N THR A 190 -9.27 20.15 -37.09
CA THR A 190 -7.86 19.75 -36.90
C THR A 190 -7.21 20.47 -35.72
N ARG A 191 -7.36 21.80 -35.62
CA ARG A 191 -6.81 22.59 -34.51
C ARG A 191 -7.38 22.15 -33.16
N ARG A 192 -8.70 21.88 -33.11
CA ARG A 192 -9.36 21.35 -31.89
C ARG A 192 -8.81 19.97 -31.51
N LYS A 193 -8.65 19.05 -32.47
CA LYS A 193 -8.08 17.72 -32.25
C LYS A 193 -6.62 17.80 -31.77
N LEU A 194 -5.82 18.71 -32.32
CA LEU A 194 -4.43 18.91 -31.89
C LEU A 194 -4.35 19.42 -30.45
N THR A 195 -5.19 20.41 -30.09
CA THR A 195 -5.27 20.87 -28.69
C THR A 195 -5.69 19.74 -27.74
N GLN A 196 -6.70 18.95 -28.15
CA GLN A 196 -7.15 17.80 -27.41
C GLN A 196 -6.01 16.77 -27.21
N LEU A 197 -5.25 16.49 -28.27
CA LEU A 197 -4.10 15.55 -28.16
C LEU A 197 -3.05 16.04 -27.18
N VAL A 198 -2.74 17.35 -27.14
CA VAL A 198 -1.82 17.90 -26.15
C VAL A 198 -2.38 17.77 -24.74
N ALA A 199 -3.68 18.02 -24.55
CA ALA A 199 -4.34 17.85 -23.25
C ALA A 199 -4.37 16.40 -22.79
N ASP A 200 -4.63 15.44 -23.70
CA ASP A 200 -4.62 14.01 -23.40
C ASP A 200 -3.21 13.54 -22.99
N GLN A 201 -2.16 14.01 -23.68
CA GLN A 201 -0.79 13.70 -23.30
C GLN A 201 -0.40 14.33 -21.94
N THR A 202 -0.94 15.52 -21.65
CA THR A 202 -0.76 16.16 -20.35
C THR A 202 -1.44 15.35 -19.25
N ALA A 203 -2.64 14.85 -19.50
CA ALA A 203 -3.35 13.96 -18.58
C ALA A 203 -2.55 12.66 -18.29
N VAL A 204 -1.96 12.07 -19.34
CA VAL A 204 -1.09 10.88 -19.18
C VAL A 204 0.16 11.20 -18.34
N ALA A 205 0.79 12.37 -18.57
CA ALA A 205 1.96 12.77 -17.79
C ALA A 205 1.61 12.98 -16.30
N ILE A 206 0.49 13.62 -15.99
CA ILE A 206 -0.02 13.79 -14.63
C ILE A 206 -0.30 12.42 -13.99
N ALA A 207 -1.05 11.54 -14.68
CA ALA A 207 -1.40 10.21 -14.17
C ALA A 207 -0.16 9.36 -13.85
N ASN A 208 0.86 9.40 -14.71
CA ASN A 208 2.12 8.67 -14.49
C ASN A 208 2.91 9.22 -13.30
N HIS A 209 2.91 10.55 -13.12
CA HIS A 209 3.55 11.17 -11.97
C HIS A 209 2.88 10.75 -10.66
N ASP A 210 1.56 10.83 -10.60
CA ASP A 210 0.77 10.46 -9.42
C ASP A 210 1.01 8.99 -9.04
N LEU A 211 1.00 8.09 -10.03
CA LEU A 211 1.34 6.67 -9.82
C LEU A 211 2.75 6.49 -9.28
N THR A 212 3.72 7.25 -9.79
CA THR A 212 5.11 7.16 -9.35
C THR A 212 5.26 7.64 -7.90
N VAL A 213 4.56 8.72 -7.53
CA VAL A 213 4.54 9.23 -6.15
C VAL A 213 3.88 8.23 -5.21
N GLU A 214 2.75 7.65 -5.60
CA GLU A 214 2.04 6.62 -4.83
C GLU A 214 2.91 5.38 -4.62
N LEU A 215 3.55 4.88 -5.68
CA LEU A 215 4.46 3.73 -5.59
C LEU A 215 5.64 4.00 -4.65
N ARG A 216 6.30 5.15 -4.75
CA ARG A 216 7.40 5.52 -3.85
C ARG A 216 6.96 5.64 -2.39
N SER A 217 5.77 6.17 -2.15
CA SER A 217 5.19 6.24 -0.80
C SER A 217 4.95 4.85 -0.23
N LYS A 218 4.39 3.95 -1.05
CA LYS A 218 4.16 2.56 -0.67
C LYS A 218 5.45 1.79 -0.41
N GLU A 219 6.45 1.93 -1.29
CA GLU A 219 7.77 1.32 -1.10
C GLU A 219 8.45 1.80 0.19
N ARG A 220 8.30 3.09 0.53
CA ARG A 220 8.82 3.64 1.79
C ARG A 220 8.12 3.03 2.99
N GLN A 221 6.78 2.97 2.98
CA GLN A 221 6.01 2.35 4.06
C GLN A 221 6.36 0.87 4.22
N ASP A 222 6.50 0.14 3.11
CA ASP A 222 6.90 -1.26 3.11
C ASP A 222 8.28 -1.47 3.74
N ARG A 223 9.24 -0.58 3.45
CA ARG A 223 10.57 -0.62 4.05
C ARG A 223 10.56 -0.30 5.54
N GLU A 224 9.76 0.69 5.98
CA GLU A 224 9.60 1.01 7.41
C GLU A 224 9.01 -0.18 8.19
N LEU A 225 8.04 -0.90 7.61
CA LEU A 225 7.47 -2.12 8.19
C LEU A 225 8.49 -3.27 8.22
N GLU A 226 9.35 -3.41 7.22
CA GLU A 226 10.40 -4.43 7.19
C GLU A 226 11.43 -4.20 8.31
N ILE A 227 11.84 -2.95 8.51
CA ILE A 227 12.74 -2.59 9.63
C ILE A 227 12.08 -2.87 10.99
N ALA A 228 10.80 -2.53 11.15
CA ALA A 228 10.07 -2.82 12.38
C ALA A 228 10.00 -4.33 12.68
N SER A 229 9.74 -5.14 11.65
CA SER A 229 9.76 -6.61 11.73
C SER A 229 11.13 -7.15 12.15
N GLU A 230 12.21 -6.65 11.53
CA GLU A 230 13.56 -7.07 11.87
C GLU A 230 13.92 -6.75 13.33
N ILE A 231 13.54 -5.55 13.81
CA ILE A 231 13.74 -5.17 15.21
C ILE A 231 12.95 -6.11 16.14
N GLN A 232 11.69 -6.38 15.83
CA GLN A 232 10.84 -7.26 16.63
C GLN A 232 11.40 -8.69 16.72
N LEU A 233 11.80 -9.27 15.59
CA LEU A 233 12.38 -10.62 15.56
C LEU A 233 13.68 -10.70 16.37
N ARG A 234 14.46 -9.62 16.45
CA ARG A 234 15.66 -9.56 17.29
C ARG A 234 15.36 -9.44 18.79
N LEU A 235 14.15 -9.05 19.16
CA LEU A 235 13.71 -9.02 20.56
C LEU A 235 13.28 -10.41 21.05
N LEU A 236 12.79 -11.27 20.17
CA LEU A 236 12.45 -12.65 20.49
C LEU A 236 13.73 -13.50 20.66
N PRO A 237 13.69 -14.59 21.44
CA PRO A 237 14.84 -15.48 21.62
C PRO A 237 15.31 -16.05 20.28
N SER A 238 16.56 -15.79 19.92
CA SER A 238 17.17 -16.32 18.69
C SER A 238 17.61 -17.79 18.83
N LYS A 239 17.75 -18.26 20.09
CA LYS A 239 18.11 -19.63 20.44
C LYS A 239 17.43 -20.01 21.76
N CYS A 240 17.03 -21.26 21.88
CA CYS A 240 16.59 -21.80 23.16
C CYS A 240 17.77 -21.88 24.12
N PRO A 241 17.56 -21.54 25.42
CA PRO A 241 18.60 -21.66 26.44
C PRO A 241 18.86 -23.11 26.76
N GLU A 242 20.09 -23.38 27.21
CA GLU A 242 20.43 -24.68 27.84
C GLU A 242 19.98 -24.64 29.30
N ILE A 243 18.97 -25.44 29.64
CA ILE A 243 18.41 -25.55 30.99
C ILE A 243 18.59 -26.99 31.46
N LYS A 244 19.16 -27.15 32.65
CA LYS A 244 19.37 -28.48 33.25
C LYS A 244 18.07 -29.26 33.35
N GLY A 245 18.07 -30.47 32.83
CA GLY A 245 16.91 -31.36 32.86
C GLY A 245 15.83 -31.02 31.82
N LEU A 246 16.08 -30.09 30.88
CA LEU A 246 15.18 -29.75 29.79
C LEU A 246 15.87 -29.80 28.44
N ALA A 247 15.19 -30.38 27.46
CA ALA A 247 15.42 -30.11 26.04
C ALA A 247 14.28 -29.24 25.52
N ILE A 248 14.61 -28.15 24.80
CA ILE A 248 13.63 -27.14 24.39
C ILE A 248 13.81 -26.82 22.90
N ALA A 249 12.71 -26.76 22.18
CA ALA A 249 12.63 -26.18 20.83
C ALA A 249 11.52 -25.14 20.78
N ALA A 250 11.75 -24.04 20.08
CA ALA A 250 10.75 -22.99 19.92
C ALA A 250 10.80 -22.42 18.49
N LYS A 251 9.63 -22.06 17.98
CA LYS A 251 9.49 -21.48 16.65
C LYS A 251 8.32 -20.52 16.62
N CYS A 252 8.53 -19.38 15.96
CA CYS A 252 7.50 -18.39 15.66
C CYS A 252 7.47 -18.13 14.16
N GLU A 253 6.31 -18.23 13.55
CA GLU A 253 6.05 -17.85 12.15
C GLU A 253 4.94 -16.80 12.14
N THR A 254 5.28 -15.58 11.74
CA THR A 254 4.33 -14.46 11.71
C THR A 254 3.50 -14.46 10.42
N ALA A 255 2.20 -14.27 10.54
CA ALA A 255 1.28 -14.14 9.41
C ALA A 255 1.40 -12.79 8.69
N SER A 256 1.81 -11.75 9.43
CA SER A 256 2.08 -10.41 8.93
C SER A 256 3.56 -10.05 9.12
N ARG A 257 4.00 -8.89 8.58
CA ARG A 257 5.40 -8.45 8.77
C ARG A 257 5.76 -8.20 10.22
N VAL A 258 4.79 -7.75 11.03
CA VAL A 258 4.94 -7.49 12.47
C VAL A 258 3.85 -8.29 13.17
N GLY A 259 4.22 -9.17 14.11
CA GLY A 259 3.32 -10.07 14.80
C GLY A 259 2.87 -9.58 16.17
N GLY A 260 1.78 -10.19 16.71
CA GLY A 260 1.31 -10.01 18.09
C GLY A 260 1.89 -11.02 19.07
N ASP A 261 2.32 -12.17 18.56
CA ASP A 261 2.83 -13.27 19.37
C ASP A 261 4.11 -12.91 20.11
N TYR A 262 4.16 -13.40 21.34
CA TYR A 262 5.31 -13.24 22.22
C TYR A 262 5.69 -14.59 22.85
N TYR A 263 6.98 -14.91 22.87
CA TYR A 263 7.53 -15.97 23.73
C TYR A 263 8.89 -15.55 24.25
N ASP A 264 9.25 -16.07 25.44
CA ASP A 264 10.54 -15.72 26.04
C ASP A 264 11.00 -16.82 27.04
N PHE A 265 12.31 -16.80 27.29
CA PHE A 265 12.98 -17.58 28.31
C PHE A 265 13.78 -16.63 29.18
N ILE A 266 13.43 -16.52 30.48
CA ILE A 266 14.00 -15.50 31.35
C ILE A 266 14.55 -16.20 32.59
N ARG A 267 15.84 -15.98 32.90
CA ARG A 267 16.42 -16.44 34.16
C ARG A 267 15.89 -15.57 35.30
N THR A 268 15.51 -16.20 36.42
CA THR A 268 14.99 -15.44 37.56
C THR A 268 16.08 -14.72 38.38
N ASP A 269 17.37 -15.01 38.12
CA ASP A 269 18.55 -14.40 38.77
C ASP A 269 19.32 -13.46 37.80
N TYR A 270 18.70 -12.99 36.73
CA TYR A 270 19.34 -12.18 35.67
C TYR A 270 20.07 -10.94 36.23
N ASP A 271 19.60 -10.37 37.34
CA ASP A 271 20.17 -9.22 38.03
C ASP A 271 21.51 -9.52 38.74
N LEU A 272 21.79 -10.78 39.01
CA LEU A 272 23.00 -11.22 39.73
C LEU A 272 24.18 -11.54 38.77
N ILE A 273 23.97 -11.46 37.45
CA ILE A 273 24.97 -11.86 36.44
C ILE A 273 26.05 -10.79 36.21
N GLU A 274 26.01 -9.62 36.84
CA GLU A 274 26.97 -8.53 36.66
C GLU A 274 28.41 -8.84 37.10
N SER A 275 28.66 -9.92 37.83
CA SER A 275 30.03 -10.31 38.15
C SER A 275 30.48 -11.46 37.26
N SER A 276 31.43 -11.21 36.42
CA SER A 276 32.08 -12.06 35.42
C SER A 276 32.73 -13.36 35.91
N GLN A 277 32.25 -13.96 36.98
CA GLN A 277 32.78 -15.19 37.60
C GLN A 277 31.72 -16.22 38.06
N LEU A 278 30.42 -15.96 37.86
CA LEU A 278 29.45 -17.02 38.07
C LEU A 278 29.34 -17.83 36.79
N GLU A 279 30.05 -18.96 36.75
CA GLU A 279 29.67 -20.09 35.91
C GLU A 279 28.17 -20.23 36.02
N ALA A 280 27.47 -20.33 34.87
CA ALA A 280 26.03 -20.48 34.81
C ALA A 280 25.62 -21.62 35.75
N THR A 281 25.25 -21.28 36.99
CA THR A 281 24.81 -22.29 37.96
C THR A 281 23.56 -22.92 37.40
N SER A 282 23.67 -24.19 37.03
CA SER A 282 22.67 -24.97 36.30
C SER A 282 21.36 -25.17 37.09
N ASP A 283 21.25 -24.63 38.30
CA ASP A 283 20.19 -24.93 39.26
C ASP A 283 19.22 -23.76 39.55
N VAL A 284 19.25 -22.70 38.73
CA VAL A 284 18.37 -21.53 38.88
C VAL A 284 17.04 -21.75 38.14
N PRO A 285 15.90 -21.33 38.73
CA PRO A 285 14.63 -21.36 38.03
C PRO A 285 14.61 -20.52 36.75
N TRP A 286 13.84 -20.97 35.79
CA TRP A 286 13.65 -20.31 34.51
C TRP A 286 12.18 -20.03 34.25
N SER A 287 11.87 -18.79 33.86
CA SER A 287 10.55 -18.42 33.35
C SER A 287 10.43 -18.79 31.88
N ILE A 288 9.34 -19.44 31.51
CA ILE A 288 8.96 -19.80 30.14
C ILE A 288 7.61 -19.17 29.88
N VAL A 289 7.53 -18.37 28.86
CA VAL A 289 6.37 -17.51 28.56
C VAL A 289 5.94 -17.69 27.15
N ILE A 290 4.62 -17.71 26.94
CA ILE A 290 3.97 -17.52 25.65
C ILE A 290 2.76 -16.62 25.82
N GLY A 291 2.47 -15.78 24.85
CA GLY A 291 1.32 -14.88 24.86
C GLY A 291 1.01 -14.36 23.48
N ASP A 292 -0.18 -13.81 23.32
CA ASP A 292 -0.64 -13.19 22.10
C ASP A 292 -1.36 -11.88 22.39
N VAL A 293 -1.08 -10.87 21.59
CA VAL A 293 -1.67 -9.53 21.66
C VAL A 293 -2.80 -9.43 20.63
N MET A 294 -4.01 -9.15 21.08
CA MET A 294 -5.16 -8.93 20.22
C MET A 294 -4.85 -8.06 19.02
N GLY A 295 -5.06 -8.59 17.81
CA GLY A 295 -4.93 -7.90 16.53
C GLY A 295 -3.58 -8.14 15.86
N LYS A 296 -3.33 -7.46 14.72
CA LYS A 296 -2.19 -7.73 13.85
C LYS A 296 -1.42 -6.45 13.52
N GLY A 297 -0.19 -6.62 13.05
CA GLY A 297 0.64 -5.55 12.53
C GLY A 297 1.28 -4.68 13.62
N VAL A 298 1.71 -3.47 13.24
CA VAL A 298 2.49 -2.58 14.11
C VAL A 298 1.89 -2.33 15.50
N PRO A 299 0.57 -2.07 15.64
CA PRO A 299 0.01 -1.83 16.98
C PRO A 299 0.13 -3.03 17.92
N ALA A 300 -0.07 -4.25 17.41
CA ALA A 300 0.09 -5.47 18.21
C ALA A 300 1.57 -5.67 18.59
N GLY A 301 2.49 -5.48 17.64
CA GLY A 301 3.92 -5.61 17.90
C GLY A 301 4.48 -4.57 18.89
N LEU A 302 3.94 -3.37 18.93
CA LEU A 302 4.30 -2.36 19.94
C LEU A 302 3.88 -2.80 21.34
N ILE A 303 2.65 -3.29 21.50
CA ILE A 303 2.14 -3.81 22.78
C ILE A 303 2.94 -5.04 23.20
N MET A 304 3.25 -5.96 22.27
CA MET A 304 4.10 -7.10 22.54
C MET A 304 5.47 -6.68 23.09
N THR A 305 6.11 -5.69 22.47
CA THR A 305 7.40 -5.16 22.91
C THR A 305 7.32 -4.52 24.30
N MET A 306 6.24 -3.78 24.59
CA MET A 306 5.96 -3.22 25.90
C MET A 306 5.76 -4.31 26.95
N THR A 307 4.92 -5.31 26.64
CA THR A 307 4.65 -6.49 27.50
C THR A 307 5.95 -7.22 27.86
N ARG A 308 6.78 -7.48 26.84
CA ARG A 308 8.10 -8.11 27.04
C ARG A 308 8.98 -7.31 28.00
N GLY A 309 9.09 -6.01 27.80
CA GLY A 309 9.91 -5.15 28.66
C GLY A 309 9.45 -5.14 30.11
N MET A 310 8.15 -5.01 30.33
CA MET A 310 7.54 -4.99 31.67
C MET A 310 7.64 -6.34 32.36
N LEU A 311 7.37 -7.44 31.65
CA LEU A 311 7.46 -8.78 32.20
C LEU A 311 8.90 -9.13 32.62
N ARG A 312 9.90 -8.83 31.79
CA ARG A 312 11.31 -9.03 32.14
C ARG A 312 11.73 -8.27 33.39
N ALA A 313 11.23 -7.05 33.58
CA ALA A 313 11.47 -6.28 34.79
C ALA A 313 10.76 -6.89 36.02
N GLU A 314 9.53 -7.38 35.84
CA GLU A 314 8.73 -7.94 36.93
C GLU A 314 9.26 -9.30 37.40
N VAL A 315 9.81 -10.13 36.53
CA VAL A 315 10.46 -11.42 36.87
C VAL A 315 11.58 -11.22 37.88
N LEU A 316 12.30 -10.11 37.86
CA LEU A 316 13.38 -9.78 38.80
C LEU A 316 12.87 -9.62 40.25
N ASN A 317 11.59 -9.32 40.44
CA ASN A 317 10.98 -9.19 41.78
C ASN A 317 10.79 -10.56 42.45
N ARG A 318 10.92 -11.67 41.72
CA ARG A 318 10.80 -13.05 42.24
C ARG A 318 9.48 -13.33 42.97
N HIS A 319 8.42 -12.70 42.49
CA HIS A 319 7.07 -12.97 42.95
C HIS A 319 6.55 -14.29 42.37
N SER A 320 5.45 -14.82 42.92
CA SER A 320 4.78 -15.96 42.31
C SER A 320 4.21 -15.62 40.93
N PRO A 321 4.04 -16.62 40.04
CA PRO A 321 3.47 -16.43 38.72
C PRO A 321 2.19 -15.58 38.71
N ALA A 322 1.23 -15.88 39.58
CA ALA A 322 -0.03 -15.13 39.70
C ALA A 322 0.18 -13.69 40.14
N GLN A 323 1.15 -13.41 40.99
CA GLN A 323 1.47 -12.08 41.45
C GLN A 323 2.15 -11.25 40.35
N ILE A 324 3.06 -11.85 39.57
CA ILE A 324 3.67 -11.25 38.38
C ILE A 324 2.59 -10.86 37.37
N MET A 325 1.66 -11.75 37.09
CA MET A 325 0.57 -11.51 36.15
C MET A 325 -0.35 -10.38 36.61
N ARG A 326 -0.68 -10.34 37.91
CA ARG A 326 -1.49 -9.25 38.51
C ARG A 326 -0.79 -7.90 38.39
N HIS A 327 0.51 -7.84 38.67
CA HIS A 327 1.28 -6.60 38.54
C HIS A 327 1.34 -6.15 37.07
N LEU A 328 1.62 -7.06 36.16
CA LEU A 328 1.65 -6.79 34.73
C LEU A 328 0.30 -6.24 34.24
N ASN A 329 -0.81 -6.87 34.65
CA ASN A 329 -2.15 -6.40 34.31
C ASN A 329 -2.39 -4.94 34.79
N ARG A 330 -2.08 -4.65 36.04
CA ARG A 330 -2.29 -3.31 36.63
C ARG A 330 -1.46 -2.23 35.93
N VAL A 331 -0.21 -2.53 35.60
CA VAL A 331 0.68 -1.58 34.92
C VAL A 331 0.22 -1.31 33.49
N MET A 332 -0.22 -2.34 32.77
CA MET A 332 -0.60 -2.24 31.37
C MET A 332 -2.05 -1.81 31.13
N TYR A 333 -2.91 -1.88 32.17
CA TYR A 333 -4.36 -1.72 32.02
C TYR A 333 -4.76 -0.43 31.28
N ALA A 334 -4.25 0.72 31.71
CA ALA A 334 -4.61 2.00 31.12
C ALA A 334 -4.22 2.12 29.62
N ASP A 335 -3.07 1.56 29.23
CA ASP A 335 -2.58 1.58 27.86
C ASP A 335 -3.40 0.62 26.96
N LEU A 336 -3.75 -0.55 27.51
CA LEU A 336 -4.56 -1.55 26.82
C LEU A 336 -6.02 -1.09 26.68
N GLU A 337 -6.62 -0.49 27.70
CA GLU A 337 -7.96 0.10 27.64
C GLU A 337 -8.02 1.21 26.59
N ASN A 338 -7.07 2.15 26.60
CA ASN A 338 -7.00 3.24 25.62
C ASN A 338 -6.83 2.76 24.18
N SER A 339 -6.12 1.67 23.97
CA SER A 339 -5.91 1.06 22.66
C SER A 339 -7.02 0.08 22.25
N HIS A 340 -7.97 -0.22 23.13
CA HIS A 340 -9.02 -1.24 22.97
C HIS A 340 -8.44 -2.62 22.60
N ARG A 341 -7.36 -3.00 23.32
CA ARG A 341 -6.66 -4.27 23.11
C ARG A 341 -6.45 -4.99 24.43
N PHE A 342 -6.23 -6.27 24.34
CA PHE A 342 -5.88 -7.13 25.46
C PHE A 342 -4.80 -8.12 25.07
N VAL A 343 -4.21 -8.77 26.05
CA VAL A 343 -3.17 -9.75 25.87
C VAL A 343 -3.58 -11.04 26.57
N SER A 344 -3.51 -12.17 25.86
CA SER A 344 -3.54 -13.49 26.47
C SER A 344 -2.11 -13.93 26.78
N MET A 345 -1.89 -14.57 27.94
CA MET A 345 -0.54 -14.99 28.32
C MET A 345 -0.57 -16.21 29.23
N PHE A 346 0.32 -17.15 28.93
CA PHE A 346 0.67 -18.23 29.86
C PHE A 346 2.10 -18.00 30.34
N TYR A 347 2.26 -17.88 31.66
CA TYR A 347 3.54 -17.68 32.32
C TYR A 347 3.83 -18.86 33.25
N SER A 348 5.03 -19.44 33.15
CA SER A 348 5.45 -20.56 33.96
C SER A 348 6.89 -20.42 34.42
N GLU A 349 7.20 -21.02 35.60
CA GLU A 349 8.53 -21.10 36.16
C GLU A 349 8.91 -22.58 36.39
N TYR A 350 9.98 -23.01 35.73
CA TYR A 350 10.55 -24.32 35.92
C TYR A 350 11.66 -24.28 36.96
N ASP A 351 11.54 -25.10 38.02
CA ASP A 351 12.56 -25.32 39.04
C ASP A 351 13.31 -26.61 38.72
N PRO A 352 14.58 -26.56 38.28
CA PRO A 352 15.35 -27.74 37.91
C PRO A 352 15.73 -28.64 39.12
N GLN A 353 15.79 -28.08 40.36
CA GLN A 353 16.09 -28.87 41.53
C GLN A 353 14.90 -29.73 41.98
N LYS A 354 13.68 -29.14 41.88
CA LYS A 354 12.45 -29.83 42.28
C LYS A 354 11.79 -30.59 41.14
N GLN A 355 12.21 -30.31 39.91
CA GLN A 355 11.54 -30.75 38.67
C GLN A 355 10.04 -30.42 38.70
N THR A 356 9.71 -29.20 39.13
CA THR A 356 8.33 -28.70 39.18
C THR A 356 8.16 -27.54 38.20
N LEU A 357 6.96 -27.41 37.64
CA LEU A 357 6.53 -26.26 36.89
C LEU A 357 5.41 -25.56 37.65
N CYS A 358 5.66 -24.33 38.12
CA CYS A 358 4.65 -23.46 38.69
C CYS A 358 4.17 -22.48 37.60
N PHE A 359 2.87 -22.26 37.45
CA PHE A 359 2.34 -21.48 36.35
C PHE A 359 1.06 -20.74 36.69
N THR A 360 0.73 -19.75 35.85
CA THR A 360 -0.54 -19.03 35.85
C THR A 360 -0.97 -18.78 34.41
N ASN A 361 -2.29 -18.69 34.17
CA ASN A 361 -2.87 -18.48 32.86
C ASN A 361 -3.74 -17.22 32.84
N ALA A 362 -3.45 -16.29 31.92
CA ALA A 362 -4.27 -15.12 31.64
C ALA A 362 -5.09 -15.36 30.36
N ALA A 363 -6.01 -16.35 30.43
CA ALA A 363 -6.92 -16.75 29.34
C ALA A 363 -6.21 -17.05 28.00
N HIS A 364 -4.98 -17.55 28.06
CA HIS A 364 -4.25 -18.06 26.91
C HIS A 364 -4.60 -19.53 26.65
N ASN A 365 -4.36 -20.06 25.47
CA ASN A 365 -4.53 -21.45 25.14
C ASN A 365 -3.72 -22.31 26.12
N PRO A 366 -4.37 -23.18 26.93
CA PRO A 366 -3.66 -23.97 27.92
C PRO A 366 -2.63 -24.90 27.26
N PRO A 367 -1.34 -24.93 27.72
CA PRO A 367 -0.37 -25.87 27.22
C PRO A 367 -0.82 -27.33 27.43
N LEU A 368 -0.45 -28.17 26.47
CA LEU A 368 -0.74 -29.61 26.56
C LEU A 368 0.50 -30.35 27.07
N MET A 369 0.31 -31.18 28.06
CA MET A 369 1.36 -32.01 28.62
C MET A 369 1.11 -33.49 28.32
N TRP A 370 2.05 -34.11 27.64
CA TRP A 370 2.10 -35.54 27.44
C TRP A 370 2.83 -36.23 28.60
N ARG A 371 2.13 -37.08 29.33
CA ARG A 371 2.71 -37.92 30.38
C ARG A 371 3.22 -39.23 29.78
N LYS A 372 4.54 -39.40 29.73
CA LYS A 372 5.15 -40.59 29.15
C LYS A 372 4.75 -41.88 29.91
N ALA A 373 4.67 -41.80 31.22
CA ALA A 373 4.38 -42.97 32.08
C ALA A 373 2.97 -43.53 31.87
N THR A 374 1.97 -42.67 31.58
CA THR A 374 0.56 -43.06 31.49
C THR A 374 0.02 -43.00 30.05
N ASN A 375 0.82 -42.51 29.12
CA ASN A 375 0.38 -42.22 27.74
C ASN A 375 -0.87 -41.32 27.69
N ALA A 376 -1.01 -40.37 28.61
CA ALA A 376 -2.13 -39.45 28.74
C ALA A 376 -1.74 -38.03 28.40
N LEU A 377 -2.69 -37.27 27.83
CA LEU A 377 -2.59 -35.83 27.64
C LEU A 377 -3.33 -35.14 28.79
N GLU A 378 -2.68 -34.15 29.38
CA GLU A 378 -3.24 -33.26 30.39
C GLU A 378 -3.14 -31.81 29.92
N LYS A 379 -4.13 -30.97 30.25
CA LYS A 379 -4.07 -29.53 30.03
C LYS A 379 -3.49 -28.86 31.27
N LEU A 380 -2.53 -27.97 31.06
CA LEU A 380 -2.01 -27.12 32.13
C LEU A 380 -2.80 -25.81 32.13
N ASP A 381 -3.72 -25.69 33.07
CA ASP A 381 -4.58 -24.52 33.15
C ASP A 381 -4.76 -24.03 34.59
N SER A 382 -5.00 -22.73 34.73
CA SER A 382 -5.35 -22.11 36.01
C SER A 382 -6.31 -20.95 35.74
N TRP A 383 -7.04 -20.51 36.75
CA TRP A 383 -7.98 -19.45 36.60
C TRP A 383 -7.29 -18.09 36.45
N GLY A 384 -7.69 -17.30 35.44
CA GLY A 384 -7.23 -15.94 35.19
C GLY A 384 -7.89 -15.30 33.98
N MET A 385 -7.99 -13.97 33.97
CA MET A 385 -8.59 -13.17 32.88
C MET A 385 -7.50 -12.61 31.98
N LEU A 386 -7.90 -12.24 30.74
CA LEU A 386 -7.05 -11.51 29.81
C LEU A 386 -6.45 -10.26 30.46
N ILE A 387 -5.18 -10.01 30.20
CA ILE A 387 -4.48 -8.80 30.63
C ILE A 387 -5.08 -7.59 29.92
N GLY A 388 -5.49 -6.57 30.67
CA GLY A 388 -6.07 -5.33 30.15
C GLY A 388 -7.60 -5.34 30.01
N LEU A 389 -8.27 -6.46 30.39
CA LEU A 389 -9.73 -6.54 30.34
C LEU A 389 -10.39 -5.92 31.58
N ASP A 390 -9.87 -6.20 32.78
CA ASP A 390 -10.31 -5.64 34.06
C ASP A 390 -9.08 -5.38 34.93
N MET A 391 -8.96 -4.17 35.47
CA MET A 391 -7.85 -3.76 36.35
C MET A 391 -7.70 -4.61 37.61
N GLU A 392 -8.83 -5.10 38.15
CA GLU A 392 -8.89 -5.90 39.37
C GLU A 392 -8.88 -7.41 39.10
N SER A 393 -8.47 -7.83 37.90
CA SER A 393 -8.36 -9.27 37.56
C SER A 393 -7.46 -10.00 38.57
N GLU A 394 -7.97 -11.13 39.02
CA GLU A 394 -7.23 -12.07 39.88
C GLU A 394 -6.67 -13.21 39.03
N TYR A 395 -5.57 -13.80 39.53
CA TYR A 395 -4.88 -14.90 38.87
C TYR A 395 -4.52 -15.95 39.95
N GLU A 396 -4.49 -17.22 39.57
CA GLU A 396 -4.17 -18.31 40.47
C GLU A 396 -2.88 -19.03 40.05
N ASP A 397 -2.08 -19.39 41.03
CA ASP A 397 -0.92 -20.25 40.83
C ASP A 397 -1.34 -21.73 40.81
N ALA A 398 -0.83 -22.48 39.83
CA ALA A 398 -0.92 -23.91 39.81
C ALA A 398 0.49 -24.51 39.68
N THR A 399 0.67 -25.72 40.21
CA THR A 399 1.97 -26.40 40.18
C THR A 399 1.79 -27.85 39.76
N VAL A 400 2.68 -28.31 38.90
CA VAL A 400 2.70 -29.67 38.41
C VAL A 400 4.09 -30.29 38.64
N GLN A 401 4.13 -31.54 39.14
CA GLN A 401 5.35 -32.32 39.21
C GLN A 401 5.66 -32.93 37.84
N LEU A 402 6.89 -32.79 37.41
CA LEU A 402 7.35 -33.32 36.12
C LEU A 402 8.19 -34.58 36.31
N ALA A 403 8.18 -35.45 35.35
CA ALA A 403 8.96 -36.68 35.31
C ALA A 403 9.76 -36.80 34.00
N PRO A 404 10.94 -37.46 34.01
CA PRO A 404 11.72 -37.66 32.82
C PRO A 404 10.92 -38.32 31.68
N GLY A 405 10.95 -37.69 30.50
CA GLY A 405 10.20 -38.09 29.30
C GLY A 405 8.83 -37.43 29.14
N ASP A 406 8.33 -36.69 30.14
CA ASP A 406 7.16 -35.85 29.98
C ASP A 406 7.48 -34.74 28.95
N THR A 407 6.52 -34.40 28.12
CA THR A 407 6.68 -33.39 27.06
C THR A 407 5.53 -32.39 27.13
N ILE A 408 5.85 -31.09 27.08
CA ILE A 408 4.86 -30.00 27.13
C ILE A 408 4.95 -29.19 25.83
N ILE A 409 3.80 -28.88 25.23
CA ILE A 409 3.69 -27.95 24.15
C ILE A 409 2.90 -26.72 24.57
N TYR A 410 3.51 -25.54 24.39
CA TYR A 410 2.88 -24.24 24.46
C TYR A 410 2.58 -23.81 23.02
N TYR A 411 1.44 -23.17 22.77
CA TYR A 411 1.02 -22.81 21.43
C TYR A 411 0.06 -21.62 21.44
N THR A 412 0.09 -20.79 20.41
CA THR A 412 -0.86 -19.72 20.18
C THR A 412 -2.04 -20.22 19.32
N ASP A 413 -3.13 -19.46 19.27
CA ASP A 413 -4.36 -19.82 18.58
C ASP A 413 -4.19 -19.95 17.05
N GLY A 414 -3.10 -19.37 16.47
CA GLY A 414 -2.78 -19.56 15.06
C GLY A 414 -2.66 -21.01 14.61
N PHE A 415 -2.40 -21.97 15.55
CA PHE A 415 -2.44 -23.40 15.24
C PHE A 415 -3.87 -23.92 15.14
N THR A 416 -4.72 -23.58 16.09
CA THR A 416 -6.10 -24.08 16.17
C THR A 416 -7.04 -23.38 15.19
N ASP A 417 -6.78 -22.10 14.91
CA ASP A 417 -7.55 -21.28 14.01
C ASP A 417 -7.14 -21.41 12.53
N ALA A 418 -6.05 -22.14 12.25
CA ALA A 418 -5.61 -22.43 10.89
C ALA A 418 -6.73 -23.10 10.10
N ALA A 419 -7.15 -22.49 9.00
CA ALA A 419 -8.27 -22.95 8.20
C ALA A 419 -7.83 -23.57 6.87
N ASN A 420 -8.53 -24.64 6.45
CA ASN A 420 -8.36 -25.22 5.13
C ASN A 420 -9.13 -24.45 4.04
N ALA A 421 -9.04 -24.89 2.79
CA ALA A 421 -9.73 -24.27 1.65
C ALA A 421 -11.27 -24.31 1.76
N ASP A 422 -11.82 -25.25 2.52
CA ASP A 422 -13.24 -25.43 2.74
C ASP A 422 -13.75 -24.58 3.92
N GLY A 423 -12.85 -23.96 4.69
CA GLY A 423 -13.14 -23.13 5.85
C GLY A 423 -13.21 -23.89 7.18
N ASP A 424 -12.87 -25.19 7.21
CA ASP A 424 -12.75 -25.94 8.44
C ASP A 424 -11.49 -25.54 9.20
N ARG A 425 -11.56 -25.44 10.52
CA ARG A 425 -10.39 -25.15 11.37
C ARG A 425 -9.64 -26.42 11.73
N PHE A 426 -8.33 -26.27 11.97
CA PHE A 426 -7.49 -27.36 12.46
C PHE A 426 -7.95 -27.84 13.85
N ASP A 427 -8.35 -26.90 14.68
CA ASP A 427 -8.90 -27.02 16.04
C ASP A 427 -7.95 -27.67 17.07
N GLU A 428 -8.37 -27.65 18.33
CA GLU A 428 -7.58 -28.21 19.43
C GLU A 428 -7.57 -29.76 19.40
N GLU A 429 -8.64 -30.39 18.92
CA GLU A 429 -8.73 -31.86 18.87
C GLU A 429 -7.67 -32.43 17.92
N ASN A 430 -7.55 -31.84 16.73
CA ASN A 430 -6.52 -32.22 15.75
C ASN A 430 -5.11 -31.94 16.26
N LEU A 431 -4.90 -30.81 16.97
CA LEU A 431 -3.61 -30.51 17.61
C LEU A 431 -3.26 -31.56 18.68
N CYS A 432 -4.21 -31.94 19.54
CA CYS A 432 -4.03 -33.00 20.55
C CYS A 432 -3.64 -34.34 19.91
N LEU A 433 -4.33 -34.75 18.83
CA LEU A 433 -4.02 -35.98 18.10
C LEU A 433 -2.62 -35.94 17.47
N CYS A 434 -2.27 -34.82 16.84
CA CYS A 434 -0.98 -34.61 16.20
C CYS A 434 0.15 -34.63 17.26
N PHE A 435 0.01 -33.90 18.36
CA PHE A 435 0.98 -33.83 19.42
C PHE A 435 1.18 -35.20 20.12
N LYS A 436 0.09 -35.90 20.42
CA LYS A 436 0.12 -37.25 20.96
C LYS A 436 0.91 -38.21 20.08
N TRP A 437 0.61 -38.19 18.75
CA TRP A 437 1.31 -39.01 17.78
C TRP A 437 2.81 -38.68 17.77
N ALA A 438 3.16 -37.39 17.75
CA ALA A 438 4.54 -36.91 17.71
C ALA A 438 5.33 -37.37 18.95
N CYS A 439 4.76 -37.25 20.19
CA CYS A 439 5.40 -37.70 21.42
C CYS A 439 5.62 -39.21 21.48
N GLN A 440 4.84 -40.03 20.74
CA GLN A 440 4.98 -41.47 20.67
C GLN A 440 6.04 -41.95 19.66
N HIS A 441 6.34 -41.14 18.62
CA HIS A 441 7.13 -41.60 17.47
C HIS A 441 8.41 -40.79 17.23
N LEU A 442 8.53 -39.61 17.86
CA LEU A 442 9.67 -38.72 17.69
C LEU A 442 10.43 -38.58 19.01
N GLU A 443 11.73 -38.33 18.90
CA GLU A 443 12.61 -38.38 20.09
C GLU A 443 12.98 -36.99 20.62
N THR A 444 13.04 -35.98 19.71
CA THR A 444 13.54 -34.66 20.06
C THR A 444 12.44 -33.60 20.00
N PRO A 445 12.51 -32.53 20.82
CA PRO A 445 11.60 -31.39 20.75
C PRO A 445 11.55 -30.74 19.37
N ASP A 446 12.69 -30.66 18.68
CA ASP A 446 12.76 -30.09 17.32
C ASP A 446 11.97 -30.91 16.29
N GLU A 447 12.06 -32.24 16.35
CA GLU A 447 11.28 -33.11 15.47
C GLU A 447 9.78 -32.98 15.74
N ILE A 448 9.38 -32.96 17.03
CA ILE A 448 7.99 -32.77 17.45
C ILE A 448 7.45 -31.42 16.94
N LEU A 449 8.19 -30.35 17.19
CA LEU A 449 7.82 -29.00 16.78
C LEU A 449 7.64 -28.90 15.26
N ASN A 450 8.64 -29.37 14.50
CA ASN A 450 8.57 -29.34 13.03
C ASN A 450 7.42 -30.19 12.48
N HIS A 451 7.16 -31.36 13.07
CA HIS A 451 6.04 -32.20 12.69
C HIS A 451 4.70 -31.48 12.83
N ILE A 452 4.47 -30.79 13.95
CA ILE A 452 3.23 -30.05 14.22
C ILE A 452 3.06 -28.92 13.22
N PHE A 453 4.09 -28.11 12.99
CA PHE A 453 4.05 -27.03 11.97
C PHE A 453 3.74 -27.57 10.56
N ASP A 454 4.35 -28.71 10.20
CA ASP A 454 4.12 -29.33 8.89
C ASP A 454 2.69 -29.88 8.75
N GLN A 455 2.09 -30.42 9.81
CA GLN A 455 0.72 -30.91 9.77
C GLN A 455 -0.28 -29.76 9.59
N VAL A 456 -0.11 -28.67 10.35
CA VAL A 456 -0.95 -27.48 10.20
C VAL A 456 -0.81 -26.87 8.81
N LYS A 457 0.41 -26.74 8.28
CA LYS A 457 0.66 -26.23 6.93
C LYS A 457 0.05 -27.11 5.84
N ARG A 458 0.10 -28.43 5.99
CA ARG A 458 -0.55 -29.36 5.04
C ARG A 458 -2.06 -29.25 5.09
N PHE A 459 -2.63 -29.07 6.29
CA PHE A 459 -4.05 -28.89 6.46
C PHE A 459 -4.54 -27.59 5.83
N SER A 460 -3.85 -26.47 6.07
CA SER A 460 -4.22 -25.15 5.53
C SER A 460 -3.97 -25.00 4.03
N GLY A 461 -3.02 -25.78 3.45
CA GLY A 461 -2.63 -25.69 2.05
C GLY A 461 -1.69 -24.53 1.74
N VAL A 462 -1.06 -24.57 0.55
CA VAL A 462 0.01 -23.64 0.12
C VAL A 462 -0.47 -22.19 -0.08
N ASN A 463 -1.78 -21.93 -0.11
CA ASN A 463 -2.37 -20.62 -0.45
C ASN A 463 -3.22 -20.01 0.67
N SER A 464 -3.08 -20.41 1.93
CA SER A 464 -3.80 -19.79 3.03
C SER A 464 -3.32 -18.34 3.26
N ARG A 465 -3.87 -17.41 2.48
CA ARG A 465 -3.72 -15.96 2.71
C ARG A 465 -4.66 -15.57 3.85
N GLY A 466 -4.12 -15.26 5.04
CA GLY A 466 -4.91 -14.69 6.13
C GLY A 466 -4.88 -15.47 7.43
N GLY A 467 -3.92 -16.36 7.64
CA GLY A 467 -3.69 -17.01 8.93
C GLY A 467 -3.35 -16.05 10.07
N ASP A 468 -3.27 -16.54 11.29
CA ASP A 468 -2.71 -15.83 12.43
C ASP A 468 -1.24 -16.19 12.66
N ASP A 469 -0.56 -15.44 13.53
CA ASP A 469 0.79 -15.74 13.95
C ASP A 469 0.80 -17.14 14.61
N MET A 470 1.78 -17.96 14.30
CA MET A 470 1.94 -19.31 14.86
C MET A 470 3.21 -19.38 15.68
N THR A 471 3.06 -19.45 16.98
CA THR A 471 4.18 -19.58 17.92
C THR A 471 4.00 -20.83 18.77
N SER A 472 5.06 -21.63 18.88
CA SER A 472 5.04 -22.80 19.72
C SER A 472 6.39 -23.06 20.38
N ILE A 473 6.33 -23.58 21.62
CA ILE A 473 7.48 -24.06 22.39
C ILE A 473 7.20 -25.52 22.74
N VAL A 474 8.15 -26.40 22.45
CA VAL A 474 8.13 -27.80 22.91
C VAL A 474 9.22 -27.98 23.93
N MET A 475 8.86 -28.43 25.09
CA MET A 475 9.75 -28.70 26.25
C MET A 475 9.66 -30.15 26.63
N GLN A 476 10.78 -30.87 26.66
CA GLN A 476 10.86 -32.28 27.07
C GLN A 476 11.74 -32.39 28.29
N ILE A 477 11.24 -33.11 29.30
CA ILE A 477 11.92 -33.35 30.56
C ILE A 477 12.96 -34.46 30.37
N GLN A 478 14.20 -34.17 30.71
CA GLN A 478 15.32 -35.10 30.66
C GLN A 478 15.66 -35.64 32.04
N ALA A 479 16.26 -36.84 32.10
CA ALA A 479 16.82 -37.33 33.34
C ALA A 479 18.00 -36.44 33.78
N ILE A 480 17.99 -36.01 35.01
CA ILE A 480 19.13 -35.27 35.59
C ILE A 480 20.11 -36.33 36.09
N GLU A 481 21.29 -36.42 35.45
CA GLU A 481 22.39 -37.27 35.92
C GLU A 481 23.07 -36.67 37.16
#